data_87cab18b7e2a6e29f60d83896b18ffbd
#
_entry.id   87cab18b7e2a6e29f60d83896b18ffbd
#
_cell.length_a   1.000
_cell.length_b   1.000
_cell.length_c   1.000
_cell.angle_alpha   90.00
_cell.angle_beta   90.00
_cell.angle_gamma   90.00
#
_symmetry.space_group_name_H-M   'P 1'
#
loop_
_entity.id
_entity.type
_entity.pdbx_description
1 polymer ?
#
loop_
_entity_poly.entity_id
_entity_poly.type
_entity_poly.pdbx_seq_one_letter_code
_entity_poly.pdbx_strand_id
1 'polypeptide(L)'
;MFDGDSNFRYDDRPISDILAEQAPTPPNLGPHNDFTVYVMGPYTAFNAEKAYDDADKLRSPFQEDPLFDPDEHIDDAGYSNMEEALRDFCAELRRRHNCRAFIATDIDIPTHKQAEEQNENRSEGNSEVEGMDPLAQSVAFAAHSDAVLFLFTRGGLTTGVGAETGGILGEFHLRRGNPATTHKPGQRVSIYAGEQFGSATIDELPKGYDIQYDRFASKEELHTSVRRWFDNLTRETRDTDLPVFLPGETYSSEASE
;
A
#
# COMPACT_ATOMS: atom_id res chain seq x y z
N MET A 1 -11.06 12.05 -14.73
CA MET A 1 -11.92 11.01 -15.35
C MET A 1 -10.96 10.03 -15.99
N PHE A 2 -10.67 8.92 -15.31
CA PHE A 2 -9.71 7.94 -15.79
C PHE A 2 -10.34 7.18 -16.96
N ASP A 3 -9.69 7.22 -18.12
CA ASP A 3 -10.19 6.58 -19.35
C ASP A 3 -10.07 5.05 -19.21
N GLY A 4 -11.11 4.30 -19.55
CA GLY A 4 -11.26 2.88 -19.22
C GLY A 4 -10.26 1.91 -19.87
N ASP A 5 -9.39 2.39 -20.77
CA ASP A 5 -8.31 1.62 -21.42
C ASP A 5 -6.91 2.00 -20.90
N SER A 6 -6.85 2.79 -19.82
CA SER A 6 -5.57 3.24 -19.29
C SER A 6 -4.89 2.12 -18.50
N ASN A 7 -4.06 1.36 -19.16
CA ASN A 7 -2.87 0.87 -18.53
C ASN A 7 -2.21 2.11 -17.91
N PHE A 8 -2.29 2.26 -16.58
CA PHE A 8 -1.61 3.34 -15.90
C PHE A 8 -0.15 3.38 -16.37
N ARG A 9 0.28 4.54 -16.82
CA ARG A 9 1.61 4.72 -17.42
C ARG A 9 2.32 5.89 -16.75
N TYR A 10 3.61 5.79 -16.66
CA TYR A 10 4.49 6.86 -16.27
C TYR A 10 5.69 6.86 -17.23
N ASP A 11 6.01 8.01 -17.81
CA ASP A 11 7.08 8.17 -18.80
C ASP A 11 6.99 7.11 -19.93
N ASP A 12 5.80 6.99 -20.50
CA ASP A 12 5.45 5.99 -21.54
C ASP A 12 5.61 4.51 -21.14
N ARG A 13 5.94 4.21 -19.89
CA ARG A 13 6.07 2.85 -19.38
C ARG A 13 4.81 2.43 -18.61
N PRO A 14 4.31 1.20 -18.79
CA PRO A 14 3.26 0.65 -17.93
C PRO A 14 3.72 0.60 -16.48
N ILE A 15 2.83 0.95 -15.54
CA ILE A 15 3.13 0.85 -14.10
C ILE A 15 3.47 -0.59 -13.70
N SER A 16 2.83 -1.60 -14.31
CA SER A 16 3.17 -3.01 -14.12
C SER A 16 4.66 -3.32 -14.35
N ASP A 17 5.23 -2.77 -15.42
CA ASP A 17 6.63 -3.00 -15.76
C ASP A 17 7.56 -2.31 -14.77
N ILE A 18 7.19 -1.11 -14.34
CA ILE A 18 7.94 -0.36 -13.32
C ILE A 18 7.92 -1.12 -11.99
N LEU A 19 6.77 -1.62 -11.56
CA LEU A 19 6.64 -2.42 -10.34
C LEU A 19 7.44 -3.74 -10.45
N ALA A 20 7.38 -4.41 -11.60
CA ALA A 20 8.15 -5.63 -11.84
C ALA A 20 9.67 -5.40 -11.73
N GLU A 21 10.15 -4.21 -12.11
CA GLU A 21 11.56 -3.84 -12.05
C GLU A 21 11.97 -3.34 -10.66
N GLN A 22 11.20 -2.42 -10.07
CA GLN A 22 11.62 -1.65 -8.90
C GLN A 22 11.11 -2.19 -7.57
N ALA A 23 9.95 -2.86 -7.52
CA ALA A 23 9.45 -3.38 -6.25
C ALA A 23 10.48 -4.34 -5.63
N PRO A 24 10.85 -4.13 -4.34
CA PRO A 24 11.92 -4.88 -3.70
C PRO A 24 11.68 -6.38 -3.71
N THR A 25 12.69 -7.14 -4.08
CA THR A 25 12.63 -8.61 -4.14
C THR A 25 12.82 -9.25 -2.77
N PRO A 26 12.18 -10.40 -2.49
CA PRO A 26 12.41 -11.14 -1.27
C PRO A 26 13.84 -11.71 -1.23
N PRO A 27 14.42 -11.89 -0.03
CA PRO A 27 15.80 -12.35 0.11
C PRO A 27 15.99 -13.82 -0.27
N ASN A 28 14.92 -14.61 -0.30
CA ASN A 28 14.96 -16.02 -0.61
C ASN A 28 14.10 -16.32 -1.84
N LEU A 29 14.52 -17.25 -2.67
CA LEU A 29 13.71 -17.76 -3.76
C LEU A 29 12.59 -18.68 -3.22
N GLY A 30 11.37 -18.47 -3.68
CA GLY A 30 10.20 -19.24 -3.26
C GLY A 30 9.02 -19.05 -4.20
N PRO A 31 7.90 -19.72 -3.93
CA PRO A 31 6.76 -19.77 -4.84
C PRO A 31 6.03 -18.43 -5.04
N HIS A 32 6.32 -17.42 -4.23
CA HIS A 32 5.64 -16.11 -4.27
C HIS A 32 6.59 -14.96 -4.60
N ASN A 33 7.76 -15.23 -5.17
CA ASN A 33 8.76 -14.20 -5.47
C ASN A 33 8.25 -13.07 -6.34
N ASP A 34 7.31 -13.35 -7.22
CA ASP A 34 6.73 -12.37 -8.14
C ASP A 34 5.43 -11.77 -7.61
N PHE A 35 4.93 -12.26 -6.46
CA PHE A 35 3.70 -11.76 -5.86
C PHE A 35 3.92 -10.39 -5.20
N THR A 36 3.32 -9.36 -5.75
CA THR A 36 3.47 -7.98 -5.31
C THR A 36 2.40 -7.60 -4.28
N VAL A 37 2.83 -6.94 -3.19
CA VAL A 37 1.95 -6.44 -2.14
C VAL A 37 2.20 -4.97 -1.92
N TYR A 38 1.26 -4.13 -2.31
CA TYR A 38 1.31 -2.72 -2.01
C TYR A 38 0.85 -2.47 -0.57
N VAL A 39 1.74 -1.94 0.26
CA VAL A 39 1.47 -1.63 1.67
C VAL A 39 1.23 -0.12 1.79
N MET A 40 0.10 0.23 2.35
CA MET A 40 -0.29 1.61 2.61
C MET A 40 -0.48 1.84 4.10
N GLY A 41 0.11 2.90 4.59
CA GLY A 41 0.03 3.28 6.00
C GLY A 41 0.32 4.75 6.19
N PRO A 42 0.26 5.26 7.42
CA PRO A 42 0.55 6.66 7.71
C PRO A 42 2.06 6.88 7.69
N TYR A 43 2.61 7.39 6.59
CA TYR A 43 4.05 7.68 6.45
C TYR A 43 4.39 9.16 6.39
N THR A 44 3.43 10.04 6.69
CA THR A 44 3.73 11.47 6.78
C THR A 44 4.52 11.75 8.05
N ALA A 45 5.76 12.19 7.90
CA ALA A 45 6.58 12.65 9.01
C ALA A 45 5.91 13.86 9.70
N PHE A 46 5.84 13.85 11.01
CA PHE A 46 5.36 14.98 11.80
C PHE A 46 6.26 15.23 13.01
N ASN A 47 6.35 16.48 13.41
CA ASN A 47 7.11 16.81 14.62
C ASN A 47 6.31 16.37 15.84
N ALA A 48 6.77 15.33 16.48
CA ALA A 48 6.12 14.70 17.61
C ALA A 48 5.98 15.68 18.79
N GLU A 49 6.99 16.52 19.07
CA GLU A 49 6.95 17.51 20.15
C GLU A 49 5.90 18.58 19.93
N LYS A 50 5.68 19.00 18.67
CA LYS A 50 4.68 20.01 18.32
C LYS A 50 3.26 19.45 18.22
N ALA A 51 3.11 18.15 17.97
CA ALA A 51 1.81 17.51 17.87
C ALA A 51 1.16 17.32 19.26
N TYR A 52 1.98 17.31 20.31
CA TYR A 52 1.55 17.09 21.68
C TYR A 52 2.24 18.09 22.60
N ASP A 53 1.48 18.92 23.31
CA ASP A 53 1.98 19.95 24.23
C ASP A 53 2.71 19.40 25.47
N ASP A 54 2.89 18.10 25.58
CA ASP A 54 3.41 17.42 26.76
C ASP A 54 4.19 16.16 26.33
N ALA A 55 5.50 16.17 26.58
CA ALA A 55 6.41 15.09 26.21
C ALA A 55 6.01 13.73 26.81
N ASP A 56 5.35 13.72 27.98
CA ASP A 56 4.86 12.49 28.61
C ASP A 56 3.61 11.92 27.87
N LYS A 57 2.83 12.79 27.21
CA LYS A 57 1.70 12.37 26.36
C LYS A 57 2.14 11.89 24.98
N LEU A 58 3.28 12.33 24.51
CA LEU A 58 3.90 11.89 23.25
C LEU A 58 4.24 10.42 23.25
N ARG A 59 4.83 9.95 24.33
CA ARG A 59 5.28 8.56 24.42
C ARG A 59 4.11 7.57 24.42
N SER A 60 2.97 7.95 24.99
CA SER A 60 1.85 7.04 25.17
C SER A 60 1.23 6.50 23.85
N PRO A 61 0.86 7.33 22.84
CA PRO A 61 0.33 6.80 21.57
C PRO A 61 1.33 5.98 20.77
N PHE A 62 2.62 6.33 20.83
CA PHE A 62 3.68 5.62 20.10
C PHE A 62 4.15 4.36 20.82
N GLN A 63 4.21 4.37 22.15
CA GLN A 63 4.56 3.18 22.93
C GLN A 63 3.52 2.06 22.82
N GLU A 64 2.28 2.44 22.51
CA GLU A 64 1.18 1.49 22.27
C GLU A 64 1.04 1.11 20.80
N ASP A 65 1.82 1.74 19.91
CA ASP A 65 1.79 1.41 18.48
C ASP A 65 2.70 0.21 18.19
N PRO A 66 2.18 -0.92 17.76
CA PRO A 66 2.96 -2.13 17.62
C PRO A 66 3.94 -2.11 16.42
N LEU A 67 3.87 -1.11 15.56
CA LEU A 67 4.77 -0.95 14.40
C LEU A 67 5.81 0.14 14.61
N PHE A 68 5.60 1.02 15.56
CA PHE A 68 6.43 2.19 15.76
C PHE A 68 7.23 2.06 17.05
N ASP A 69 8.54 2.06 16.94
CA ASP A 69 9.46 2.15 18.08
C ASP A 69 9.96 3.59 18.18
N PRO A 70 9.63 4.33 19.24
CA PRO A 70 10.11 5.70 19.41
C PRO A 70 11.63 5.83 19.48
N ASP A 71 12.32 4.81 19.95
CA ASP A 71 13.79 4.81 20.07
C ASP A 71 14.47 4.60 18.70
N GLU A 72 13.77 3.98 17.74
CA GLU A 72 14.27 3.72 16.38
C GLU A 72 13.70 4.71 15.36
N HIS A 73 12.43 5.11 15.52
CA HIS A 73 11.67 5.84 14.51
C HIS A 73 11.41 7.32 14.85
N ILE A 74 12.09 7.90 15.85
CA ILE A 74 12.11 9.34 16.08
C ILE A 74 13.53 9.83 15.87
N ASP A 75 13.70 10.82 14.97
CA ASP A 75 15.01 11.43 14.72
C ASP A 75 15.44 12.38 15.86
N ASP A 76 16.72 12.79 15.84
CA ASP A 76 17.31 13.71 16.81
C ASP A 76 16.61 15.09 16.85
N ALA A 77 15.84 15.44 15.84
CA ALA A 77 15.04 16.65 15.75
C ALA A 77 13.59 16.48 16.26
N GLY A 78 13.24 15.30 16.76
CA GLY A 78 11.92 14.97 17.29
C GLY A 78 10.86 14.68 16.23
N TYR A 79 11.24 14.39 14.98
CA TYR A 79 10.31 14.00 13.94
C TYR A 79 10.12 12.48 13.90
N SER A 80 8.87 12.07 13.77
CA SER A 80 8.54 10.66 13.55
C SER A 80 8.89 10.22 12.13
N ASN A 81 9.43 9.02 12.01
CA ASN A 81 9.73 8.37 10.73
C ASN A 81 8.85 7.12 10.56
N MET A 82 7.56 7.32 10.37
CA MET A 82 6.61 6.24 10.12
C MET A 82 6.88 5.51 8.78
N GLU A 83 7.50 6.19 7.83
CA GLU A 83 7.92 5.59 6.57
C GLU A 83 8.94 4.48 6.80
N GLU A 84 9.91 4.69 7.69
CA GLU A 84 10.90 3.67 8.06
C GLU A 84 10.24 2.47 8.75
N ALA A 85 9.32 2.70 9.68
CA ALA A 85 8.55 1.64 10.32
C ALA A 85 7.77 0.79 9.31
N LEU A 86 7.19 1.42 8.27
CA LEU A 86 6.51 0.71 7.20
C LEU A 86 7.47 -0.04 6.28
N ARG A 87 8.65 0.51 5.99
CA ARG A 87 9.72 -0.18 5.24
C ARG A 87 10.20 -1.42 5.98
N ASP A 88 10.40 -1.33 7.28
CA ASP A 88 10.78 -2.46 8.12
C ASP A 88 9.69 -3.53 8.13
N PHE A 89 8.44 -3.12 8.23
CA PHE A 89 7.32 -4.04 8.09
C PHE A 89 7.31 -4.73 6.72
N CYS A 90 7.50 -3.99 5.63
CA CYS A 90 7.63 -4.56 4.29
C CYS A 90 8.82 -5.53 4.18
N ALA A 91 9.97 -5.19 4.78
CA ALA A 91 11.12 -6.09 4.82
C ALA A 91 10.81 -7.40 5.56
N GLU A 92 10.06 -7.33 6.65
CA GLU A 92 9.60 -8.53 7.35
C GLU A 92 8.60 -9.34 6.52
N LEU A 93 7.66 -8.71 5.80
CA LEU A 93 6.76 -9.41 4.89
C LEU A 93 7.53 -10.15 3.79
N ARG A 94 8.51 -9.50 3.18
CA ARG A 94 9.40 -10.13 2.18
C ARG A 94 10.11 -11.35 2.74
N ARG A 95 10.63 -11.25 3.96
CA ARG A 95 11.36 -12.34 4.61
C ARG A 95 10.46 -13.49 5.06
N ARG A 96 9.25 -13.20 5.59
CA ARG A 96 8.33 -14.21 6.17
C ARG A 96 7.45 -14.88 5.12
N HIS A 97 7.01 -14.12 4.09
CA HIS A 97 6.03 -14.58 3.10
C HIS A 97 6.59 -14.71 1.70
N ASN A 98 7.84 -14.32 1.49
CA ASN A 98 8.54 -14.44 0.22
C ASN A 98 7.83 -13.71 -0.93
N CYS A 99 7.21 -12.58 -0.63
CA CYS A 99 6.50 -11.70 -1.57
C CYS A 99 7.31 -10.41 -1.81
N ARG A 100 6.90 -9.62 -2.79
CA ARG A 100 7.47 -8.31 -3.10
C ARG A 100 6.65 -7.20 -2.44
N ALA A 101 6.71 -7.11 -1.11
CA ALA A 101 6.04 -6.05 -0.36
C ALA A 101 6.78 -4.72 -0.51
N PHE A 102 6.04 -3.62 -0.77
CA PHE A 102 6.59 -2.30 -1.00
C PHE A 102 5.62 -1.20 -0.54
N ILE A 103 6.15 -0.01 -0.30
CA ILE A 103 5.40 1.24 -0.10
C ILE A 103 5.62 2.17 -1.31
N ALA A 104 4.81 3.21 -1.45
CA ALA A 104 4.87 4.10 -2.62
C ALA A 104 6.26 4.70 -2.87
N THR A 105 6.97 5.05 -1.80
CA THR A 105 8.30 5.67 -1.87
C THR A 105 9.44 4.70 -2.22
N ASP A 106 9.16 3.40 -2.31
CA ASP A 106 10.12 2.41 -2.82
C ASP A 106 10.17 2.39 -4.37
N ILE A 107 9.24 3.07 -5.02
CA ILE A 107 9.12 3.15 -6.47
C ILE A 107 9.52 4.56 -6.93
N ASP A 108 10.44 4.64 -7.87
CA ASP A 108 11.00 5.90 -8.38
C ASP A 108 10.04 6.58 -9.38
N ILE A 109 8.87 6.98 -8.89
CA ILE A 109 7.92 7.83 -9.57
C ILE A 109 7.68 9.06 -8.69
N PRO A 110 8.19 10.24 -9.05
CA PRO A 110 8.02 11.43 -8.24
C PRO A 110 6.58 11.93 -8.25
N THR A 111 6.15 12.52 -7.16
CA THR A 111 4.95 13.35 -7.15
C THR A 111 5.21 14.65 -7.91
N HIS A 112 4.16 15.38 -8.30
CA HIS A 112 4.31 16.68 -8.98
C HIS A 112 5.23 17.63 -8.21
N LYS A 113 5.07 17.71 -6.87
CA LYS A 113 5.93 18.56 -6.04
C LYS A 113 7.41 18.11 -6.08
N GLN A 114 7.67 16.80 -5.97
CA GLN A 114 9.03 16.26 -6.04
C GLN A 114 9.65 16.48 -7.43
N ALA A 115 8.85 16.36 -8.49
CA ALA A 115 9.30 16.64 -9.84
C ALA A 115 9.66 18.13 -10.04
N GLU A 116 8.85 19.05 -9.52
CA GLU A 116 9.15 20.48 -9.51
C GLU A 116 10.48 20.77 -8.79
N GLU A 117 10.66 20.24 -7.57
CA GLU A 117 11.89 20.39 -6.79
C GLU A 117 13.12 19.80 -7.52
N GLN A 118 12.95 18.67 -8.21
CA GLN A 118 14.02 18.07 -9.01
C GLN A 118 14.35 18.94 -10.24
N ASN A 119 13.34 19.48 -10.92
CA ASN A 119 13.51 20.32 -12.09
C ASN A 119 14.18 21.67 -11.76
N GLU A 120 13.85 22.26 -10.61
CA GLU A 120 14.50 23.50 -10.13
C GLU A 120 16.00 23.31 -9.86
N ASN A 121 16.42 22.14 -9.43
CA ASN A 121 17.82 21.82 -9.10
C ASN A 121 18.62 21.26 -10.30
N ARG A 122 18.03 21.19 -11.50
CA ARG A 122 18.66 20.62 -12.69
C ARG A 122 19.56 21.60 -13.41
N SER A 123 20.60 21.04 -14.02
CA SER A 123 21.47 21.76 -14.96
C SER A 123 20.79 21.89 -16.33
N GLU A 124 21.04 23.01 -17.03
CA GLU A 124 20.54 23.21 -18.39
C GLU A 124 20.93 22.04 -19.32
N GLY A 125 19.94 21.48 -20.01
CA GLY A 125 20.14 20.44 -21.03
C GLY A 125 19.60 19.05 -20.69
N ASN A 126 19.07 18.83 -19.48
CA ASN A 126 18.40 17.56 -19.13
C ASN A 126 16.90 17.63 -19.42
N SER A 127 16.30 16.47 -19.77
CA SER A 127 14.85 16.35 -19.95
C SER A 127 14.11 16.69 -18.67
N GLU A 128 12.96 17.36 -18.76
CA GLU A 128 12.10 17.66 -17.62
C GLU A 128 11.55 16.37 -17.00
N VAL A 129 11.51 16.29 -15.66
CA VAL A 129 10.89 15.19 -14.94
C VAL A 129 9.41 15.49 -14.84
N GLU A 130 8.59 14.57 -15.27
CA GLU A 130 7.15 14.61 -15.07
C GLU A 130 6.79 13.99 -13.71
N GLY A 131 5.88 14.61 -12.96
CA GLY A 131 5.37 14.09 -11.71
C GLY A 131 4.01 13.45 -11.88
N MET A 132 3.65 12.53 -10.96
CA MET A 132 2.31 11.95 -10.87
C MET A 132 1.55 12.50 -9.67
N ASP A 133 0.24 12.69 -9.80
CA ASP A 133 -0.63 13.01 -8.65
C ASP A 133 -0.55 11.89 -7.60
N PRO A 134 -0.37 12.21 -6.31
CA PRO A 134 -0.20 11.18 -5.26
C PRO A 134 -1.34 10.17 -5.17
N LEU A 135 -2.60 10.62 -5.34
CA LEU A 135 -3.74 9.72 -5.31
C LEU A 135 -3.78 8.83 -6.57
N ALA A 136 -3.49 9.42 -7.74
CA ALA A 136 -3.38 8.64 -8.97
C ALA A 136 -2.27 7.59 -8.90
N GLN A 137 -1.12 7.94 -8.30
CA GLN A 137 -0.01 7.02 -8.03
C GLN A 137 -0.45 5.87 -7.12
N SER A 138 -1.11 6.18 -5.99
CA SER A 138 -1.61 5.17 -5.04
C SER A 138 -2.64 4.23 -5.70
N VAL A 139 -3.56 4.77 -6.50
CA VAL A 139 -4.53 3.97 -7.26
C VAL A 139 -3.84 3.09 -8.30
N ALA A 140 -2.86 3.63 -9.02
CA ALA A 140 -2.10 2.88 -10.02
C ALA A 140 -1.32 1.71 -9.39
N PHE A 141 -0.62 1.95 -8.28
CA PHE A 141 0.09 0.90 -7.56
C PHE A 141 -0.86 -0.16 -7.01
N ALA A 142 -1.97 0.25 -6.40
CA ALA A 142 -2.98 -0.66 -5.91
C ALA A 142 -3.61 -1.51 -7.03
N ALA A 143 -3.86 -0.92 -8.20
CA ALA A 143 -4.43 -1.61 -9.36
C ALA A 143 -3.47 -2.66 -9.93
N HIS A 144 -2.16 -2.35 -9.96
CA HIS A 144 -1.14 -3.19 -10.59
C HIS A 144 -0.37 -4.10 -9.62
N SER A 145 -0.69 -4.08 -8.34
CA SER A 145 -0.18 -5.06 -7.36
C SER A 145 -1.11 -6.26 -7.26
N ASP A 146 -0.58 -7.43 -6.91
CA ASP A 146 -1.40 -8.64 -6.69
C ASP A 146 -2.32 -8.49 -5.49
N ALA A 147 -1.86 -7.79 -4.45
CA ALA A 147 -2.64 -7.52 -3.25
C ALA A 147 -2.34 -6.14 -2.67
N VAL A 148 -3.30 -5.62 -1.89
CA VAL A 148 -3.19 -4.32 -1.21
C VAL A 148 -3.44 -4.51 0.28
N LEU A 149 -2.56 -3.94 1.10
CA LEU A 149 -2.63 -4.01 2.54
C LEU A 149 -2.66 -2.60 3.12
N PHE A 150 -3.75 -2.23 3.80
CA PHE A 150 -3.88 -0.97 4.49
C PHE A 150 -3.60 -1.15 5.98
N LEU A 151 -2.73 -0.29 6.52
CA LEU A 151 -2.39 -0.24 7.93
C LEU A 151 -2.89 1.07 8.55
N PHE A 152 -3.66 0.95 9.61
CA PHE A 152 -4.13 2.07 10.41
C PHE A 152 -3.58 1.93 11.82
N THR A 153 -2.71 2.86 12.20
CA THR A 153 -2.06 2.88 13.51
C THR A 153 -2.28 4.21 14.20
N ARG A 154 -1.98 4.29 15.49
CA ARG A 154 -2.05 5.54 16.25
C ARG A 154 -0.83 6.42 16.08
N GLY A 155 0.31 5.82 15.74
CA GLY A 155 1.59 6.52 15.64
C GLY A 155 1.73 7.45 14.44
N GLY A 156 0.76 7.45 13.51
CA GLY A 156 0.84 8.23 12.29
C GLY A 156 -0.39 9.08 11.98
N LEU A 157 -0.21 10.05 11.09
CA LEU A 157 -1.31 10.84 10.55
C LEU A 157 -2.11 10.01 9.53
N THR A 158 -3.27 9.51 9.94
CA THR A 158 -4.08 8.58 9.14
C THR A 158 -5.00 9.25 8.12
N THR A 159 -5.03 10.59 8.06
CA THR A 159 -5.90 11.33 7.13
C THR A 159 -5.56 11.01 5.68
N GLY A 160 -4.27 10.96 5.33
CA GLY A 160 -3.81 10.61 3.98
C GLY A 160 -4.23 9.20 3.59
N VAL A 161 -3.85 8.21 4.40
CA VAL A 161 -4.18 6.79 4.14
C VAL A 161 -5.68 6.55 4.11
N GLY A 162 -6.47 7.28 4.91
CA GLY A 162 -7.93 7.22 4.87
C GLY A 162 -8.52 7.73 3.55
N ALA A 163 -8.01 8.84 3.03
CA ALA A 163 -8.41 9.40 1.74
C ALA A 163 -8.02 8.47 0.58
N GLU A 164 -6.80 7.95 0.59
CA GLU A 164 -6.30 6.99 -0.40
C GLU A 164 -7.08 5.67 -0.37
N THR A 165 -7.38 5.15 0.84
CA THR A 165 -8.23 3.96 0.99
C THR A 165 -9.59 4.17 0.36
N GLY A 166 -10.23 5.31 0.65
CA GLY A 166 -11.52 5.67 0.07
C GLY A 166 -11.46 5.80 -1.46
N GLY A 167 -10.40 6.43 -1.98
CA GLY A 167 -10.15 6.56 -3.42
C GLY A 167 -9.97 5.22 -4.12
N ILE A 168 -9.11 4.36 -3.57
CA ILE A 168 -8.80 3.04 -4.13
C ILE A 168 -10.01 2.12 -4.09
N LEU A 169 -10.68 2.00 -2.94
CA LEU A 169 -11.87 1.16 -2.83
C LEU A 169 -13.04 1.69 -3.67
N GLY A 170 -13.20 3.01 -3.74
CA GLY A 170 -14.17 3.66 -4.62
C GLY A 170 -13.92 3.32 -6.08
N GLU A 171 -12.68 3.41 -6.54
CA GLU A 171 -12.27 3.06 -7.90
C GLU A 171 -12.53 1.59 -8.21
N PHE A 172 -12.15 0.68 -7.33
CA PHE A 172 -12.41 -0.74 -7.52
C PHE A 172 -13.90 -1.09 -7.50
N HIS A 173 -14.68 -0.42 -6.64
CA HIS A 173 -16.12 -0.64 -6.58
C HIS A 173 -16.86 -0.09 -7.79
N LEU A 174 -16.52 1.13 -8.22
CA LEU A 174 -17.14 1.76 -9.41
C LEU A 174 -16.84 1.01 -10.70
N ARG A 175 -15.70 0.34 -10.77
CA ARG A 175 -15.33 -0.47 -11.93
C ARG A 175 -15.84 -1.90 -11.85
N ARG A 176 -16.41 -2.31 -10.73
CA ARG A 176 -17.00 -3.64 -10.54
C ARG A 176 -18.13 -3.86 -11.57
N GLY A 177 -17.98 -4.89 -12.38
CA GLY A 177 -18.96 -5.22 -13.43
C GLY A 177 -18.70 -4.59 -14.80
N ASN A 178 -17.62 -3.82 -14.96
CA ASN A 178 -17.14 -3.44 -16.28
C ASN A 178 -16.09 -4.48 -16.74
N PRO A 179 -16.39 -5.33 -17.74
CA PRO A 179 -15.46 -6.36 -18.18
C PRO A 179 -14.17 -5.82 -18.81
N ALA A 180 -14.14 -4.54 -19.19
CA ALA A 180 -12.96 -3.89 -19.74
C ALA A 180 -12.00 -3.35 -18.66
N THR A 181 -12.35 -3.47 -17.37
CA THR A 181 -11.53 -2.91 -16.28
C THR A 181 -11.02 -3.99 -15.35
N THR A 182 -9.78 -3.87 -14.97
CA THR A 182 -9.16 -4.74 -13.96
C THR A 182 -9.91 -4.60 -12.65
N HIS A 183 -10.56 -5.66 -12.21
CA HIS A 183 -11.27 -5.72 -10.94
C HIS A 183 -10.41 -6.52 -9.95
N LYS A 184 -10.03 -5.88 -8.86
CA LYS A 184 -9.35 -6.59 -7.77
C LYS A 184 -10.39 -7.22 -6.84
N PRO A 185 -10.40 -8.55 -6.68
CA PRO A 185 -11.29 -9.21 -5.72
C PRO A 185 -11.08 -8.67 -4.31
N GLY A 186 -12.16 -8.57 -3.52
CA GLY A 186 -12.12 -8.09 -2.15
C GLY A 186 -11.12 -8.87 -1.27
N GLN A 187 -10.97 -10.16 -1.51
CA GLN A 187 -10.02 -11.04 -0.82
C GLN A 187 -8.55 -10.60 -0.99
N ARG A 188 -8.23 -9.86 -2.07
CA ARG A 188 -6.89 -9.31 -2.31
C ARG A 188 -6.65 -7.96 -1.67
N VAL A 189 -7.63 -7.45 -0.94
CA VAL A 189 -7.55 -6.21 -0.18
C VAL A 189 -7.73 -6.54 1.30
N SER A 190 -6.80 -6.12 2.13
CA SER A 190 -6.89 -6.31 3.57
C SER A 190 -6.65 -5.00 4.32
N ILE A 191 -7.42 -4.79 5.37
CA ILE A 191 -7.26 -3.68 6.31
C ILE A 191 -6.87 -4.24 7.67
N TYR A 192 -5.80 -3.71 8.24
CA TYR A 192 -5.37 -3.98 9.60
C TYR A 192 -5.37 -2.69 10.40
N ALA A 193 -6.10 -2.68 11.51
CA ALA A 193 -6.19 -1.53 12.40
C ALA A 193 -5.67 -1.87 13.80
N GLY A 194 -4.80 -1.06 14.35
CA GLY A 194 -4.39 -1.18 15.75
C GLY A 194 -5.60 -1.14 16.68
N GLU A 195 -5.61 -1.90 17.77
CA GLU A 195 -6.75 -1.97 18.72
C GLU A 195 -7.14 -0.57 19.23
N GLN A 196 -6.16 0.29 19.42
CA GLN A 196 -6.33 1.66 19.89
C GLN A 196 -6.83 2.61 18.79
N PHE A 197 -6.82 2.20 17.53
CA PHE A 197 -7.33 2.99 16.42
C PHE A 197 -8.86 2.90 16.38
N GLY A 198 -9.54 4.04 16.47
CA GLY A 198 -11.01 4.15 16.44
C GLY A 198 -11.47 4.99 15.25
N SER A 199 -12.12 4.38 14.28
CA SER A 199 -12.76 5.08 13.17
C SER A 199 -13.99 4.31 12.71
N ALA A 200 -15.17 4.87 12.98
CA ALA A 200 -16.43 4.26 12.54
C ALA A 200 -16.46 4.02 11.01
N THR A 201 -15.86 4.92 10.23
CA THR A 201 -15.80 4.78 8.77
C THR A 201 -14.97 3.58 8.36
N ILE A 202 -13.78 3.42 8.94
CA ILE A 202 -12.90 2.27 8.62
C ILE A 202 -13.50 0.96 9.09
N ASP A 203 -14.13 0.94 10.26
CA ASP A 203 -14.78 -0.26 10.83
C ASP A 203 -15.99 -0.74 10.00
N GLU A 204 -16.61 0.14 9.21
CA GLU A 204 -17.74 -0.19 8.34
C GLU A 204 -17.31 -0.58 6.90
N LEU A 205 -16.09 -0.27 6.48
CA LEU A 205 -15.61 -0.58 5.12
C LEU A 205 -15.76 -2.08 4.74
N PRO A 206 -15.44 -3.05 5.61
CA PRO A 206 -15.56 -4.46 5.28
C PRO A 206 -16.97 -4.87 4.86
N LYS A 207 -17.99 -4.25 5.45
CA LYS A 207 -19.40 -4.55 5.14
C LYS A 207 -19.82 -4.10 3.75
N GLY A 208 -19.18 -3.03 3.24
CA GLY A 208 -19.49 -2.47 1.93
C GLY A 208 -18.70 -3.10 0.78
N TYR A 209 -17.48 -3.58 1.04
CA TYR A 209 -16.52 -3.93 0.01
C TYR A 209 -16.08 -5.41 -0.02
N ASP A 210 -16.58 -6.22 0.91
CA ASP A 210 -16.22 -7.65 1.05
C ASP A 210 -14.70 -7.87 1.14
N ILE A 211 -14.05 -7.06 1.98
CA ILE A 211 -12.60 -7.07 2.21
C ILE A 211 -12.28 -7.67 3.57
N GLN A 212 -11.07 -8.21 3.72
CA GLN A 212 -10.62 -8.66 5.03
C GLN A 212 -10.33 -7.46 5.93
N TYR A 213 -10.75 -7.57 7.19
CA TYR A 213 -10.47 -6.59 8.23
C TYR A 213 -10.15 -7.30 9.54
N ASP A 214 -8.98 -6.97 10.11
CA ASP A 214 -8.56 -7.48 11.42
C ASP A 214 -8.04 -6.33 12.29
N ARG A 215 -8.16 -6.50 13.60
CA ARG A 215 -7.51 -5.65 14.59
C ARG A 215 -6.31 -6.35 15.16
N PHE A 216 -5.31 -5.59 15.60
CA PHE A 216 -4.09 -6.13 16.20
C PHE A 216 -3.63 -5.25 17.38
N ALA A 217 -3.18 -5.93 18.45
CA ALA A 217 -2.60 -5.29 19.63
C ALA A 217 -1.07 -5.35 19.64
N SER A 218 -0.47 -6.21 18.80
CA SER A 218 0.97 -6.40 18.72
C SER A 218 1.43 -6.67 17.29
N LYS A 219 2.71 -6.45 17.04
CA LYS A 219 3.36 -6.77 15.76
C LYS A 219 3.24 -8.26 15.41
N GLU A 220 3.30 -9.13 16.41
CA GLU A 220 3.18 -10.58 16.20
C GLU A 220 1.74 -10.99 15.82
N GLU A 221 0.73 -10.37 16.43
CA GLU A 221 -0.66 -10.56 16.02
C GLU A 221 -0.92 -10.10 14.60
N LEU A 222 -0.38 -8.92 14.22
CA LEU A 222 -0.44 -8.43 12.85
C LEU A 222 0.18 -9.44 11.88
N HIS A 223 1.39 -9.93 12.15
CA HIS A 223 2.04 -10.92 11.30
C HIS A 223 1.27 -12.24 11.23
N THR A 224 0.63 -12.66 12.32
CA THR A 224 -0.21 -13.85 12.35
C THR A 224 -1.45 -13.68 11.47
N SER A 225 -2.10 -12.53 11.53
CA SER A 225 -3.26 -12.22 10.70
C SER A 225 -2.88 -12.07 9.22
N VAL A 226 -1.78 -11.40 8.92
CA VAL A 226 -1.26 -11.28 7.55
C VAL A 226 -0.90 -12.66 7.00
N ARG A 227 -0.26 -13.53 7.78
CA ARG A 227 0.03 -14.91 7.37
C ARG A 227 -1.23 -15.67 7.00
N ARG A 228 -2.27 -15.59 7.82
CA ARG A 228 -3.57 -16.22 7.55
C ARG A 228 -4.17 -15.71 6.24
N TRP A 229 -4.06 -14.40 6.00
CA TRP A 229 -4.50 -13.81 4.74
C TRP A 229 -3.73 -14.36 3.54
N PHE A 230 -2.40 -14.42 3.60
CA PHE A 230 -1.58 -15.02 2.55
C PHE A 230 -1.89 -16.51 2.32
N ASP A 231 -2.10 -17.28 3.38
CA ASP A 231 -2.47 -18.69 3.28
C ASP A 231 -3.83 -18.87 2.57
N ASN A 232 -4.78 -17.96 2.81
CA ASN A 232 -6.06 -17.93 2.09
C ASN A 232 -5.88 -17.57 0.61
N LEU A 233 -5.14 -16.50 0.30
CA LEU A 233 -4.86 -16.10 -1.07
C LEU A 233 -4.18 -17.23 -1.87
N THR A 234 -3.23 -17.91 -1.25
CA THR A 234 -2.52 -19.04 -1.87
C THR A 234 -3.43 -20.24 -2.12
N ARG A 235 -4.37 -20.50 -1.22
CA ARG A 235 -5.35 -21.59 -1.38
C ARG A 235 -6.31 -21.28 -2.53
N GLU A 236 -6.87 -20.10 -2.55
CA GLU A 236 -7.80 -19.68 -3.61
C GLU A 236 -7.16 -19.73 -5.01
N THR A 237 -5.90 -19.30 -5.13
CA THR A 237 -5.16 -19.39 -6.40
C THR A 237 -4.88 -20.83 -6.83
N ARG A 238 -4.78 -21.78 -5.92
CA ARG A 238 -4.61 -23.20 -6.25
C ARG A 238 -5.90 -23.91 -6.64
N ASP A 239 -7.00 -23.54 -5.98
CA ASP A 239 -8.29 -24.25 -6.15
C ASP A 239 -9.08 -23.76 -7.37
N THR A 240 -8.74 -22.61 -7.94
CA THR A 240 -9.55 -21.98 -8.97
C THR A 240 -8.95 -22.01 -10.38
N ASP A 241 -7.72 -22.51 -10.56
CA ASP A 241 -6.96 -22.31 -11.82
C ASP A 241 -6.99 -20.85 -12.34
N LEU A 242 -7.41 -19.93 -11.49
CA LEU A 242 -7.44 -18.52 -11.83
C LEU A 242 -6.00 -18.05 -11.97
N PRO A 243 -5.62 -17.53 -13.13
CA PRO A 243 -4.31 -16.94 -13.27
C PRO A 243 -4.10 -15.92 -12.18
N VAL A 244 -2.92 -15.90 -11.59
CA VAL A 244 -2.45 -14.72 -10.86
C VAL A 244 -2.79 -13.54 -11.75
N PHE A 245 -3.57 -12.57 -11.28
CA PHE A 245 -3.98 -11.44 -12.10
C PHE A 245 -2.72 -10.74 -12.58
N LEU A 246 -2.35 -10.99 -13.82
CA LEU A 246 -1.36 -10.17 -14.49
C LEU A 246 -2.06 -8.83 -14.82
N PRO A 247 -1.51 -7.71 -14.39
CA PRO A 247 -2.03 -6.40 -14.74
C PRO A 247 -2.17 -6.31 -16.26
N GLY A 248 -3.39 -6.09 -16.76
CA GLY A 248 -3.65 -5.89 -18.18
C GLY A 248 -4.24 -7.09 -18.96
N GLU A 249 -4.43 -8.26 -18.36
CA GLU A 249 -5.19 -9.31 -19.03
C GLU A 249 -6.70 -9.12 -18.81
N THR A 250 -7.38 -8.72 -19.86
CA THR A 250 -8.85 -8.73 -19.93
C THR A 250 -9.35 -10.16 -19.88
N TYR A 251 -10.18 -10.50 -18.91
CA TYR A 251 -10.98 -11.72 -18.96
C TYR A 251 -11.92 -11.66 -20.14
N SER A 252 -11.62 -12.33 -21.21
CA SER A 252 -12.63 -12.73 -22.17
C SER A 252 -13.37 -13.92 -21.55
N SER A 253 -14.54 -13.69 -20.98
CA SER A 253 -15.48 -14.77 -20.69
C SER A 253 -16.00 -15.29 -22.04
N GLU A 254 -15.30 -16.21 -22.67
CA GLU A 254 -15.95 -17.12 -23.60
C GLU A 254 -16.85 -18.03 -22.77
N ALA A 255 -18.09 -17.55 -22.56
CA ALA A 255 -19.18 -18.40 -22.13
C ALA A 255 -19.34 -19.46 -23.23
N SER A 256 -18.99 -20.68 -22.91
CA SER A 256 -19.31 -21.87 -23.69
C SER A 256 -20.83 -21.94 -23.90
N GLU A 257 -21.25 -22.00 -25.14
CA GLU A 257 -22.57 -22.45 -25.55
C GLU A 257 -22.85 -23.90 -25.09
#